data_d4109481067a4fa9b6ed7d3dad232d1f
#
_entry.id   d4109481067a4fa9b6ed7d3dad232d1f
#
_cell.length_a   1.000
_cell.length_b   1.000
_cell.length_c   1.000
_cell.angle_alpha   90.00
_cell.angle_beta   90.00
_cell.angle_gamma   90.00
#
_symmetry.space_group_name_H-M   'P 1'
#
loop_
_entity.id
_entity.type
_entity.pdbx_description
1 polymer ?
#
loop_
_entity_poly.entity_id
_entity_poly.type
_entity_poly.pdbx_seq_one_letter_code
_entity_poly.pdbx_strand_id
1 'polypeptide(L)'
;MHALKPSVSWLFLILVLLLAGCLSVQLVSSYDPMIDEGLTRYYESMSVFLSQMERASATPGGEGSYATNVKFYEEAGAQIDALTLRAAAAEPKANCIGSDALGALAQKLLAMKPFASGVQALDIDAIVKNLQTGGGGSCTVQILKVVRANHDLTAAIHRHNDKLTAPVVAIIKPTIEQGVRIGVTIELAKKRGEK
;
A
#
# COMPACT_ATOMS: atom_id res chain seq x y z
N MET A 1 -39.34 -38.82 -45.31
CA MET A 1 -39.09 -38.05 -44.10
C MET A 1 -38.01 -38.80 -43.28
N HIS A 2 -36.74 -38.42 -43.40
CA HIS A 2 -35.63 -39.03 -42.64
C HIS A 2 -35.46 -38.24 -41.32
N ALA A 3 -35.82 -38.83 -40.19
CA ALA A 3 -35.53 -38.27 -38.88
C ALA A 3 -34.01 -38.38 -38.65
N LEU A 4 -33.33 -37.25 -38.64
CA LEU A 4 -31.92 -37.19 -38.18
C LEU A 4 -31.90 -37.56 -36.70
N LYS A 5 -31.31 -38.71 -36.38
CA LYS A 5 -30.96 -39.06 -34.99
C LYS A 5 -29.88 -38.08 -34.52
N PRO A 6 -30.13 -37.32 -33.45
CA PRO A 6 -29.07 -36.48 -32.88
C PRO A 6 -27.95 -37.41 -32.40
N SER A 7 -26.78 -37.24 -32.99
CA SER A 7 -25.61 -38.03 -32.60
C SER A 7 -25.21 -37.63 -31.17
N VAL A 8 -24.83 -38.63 -30.35
CA VAL A 8 -24.35 -38.49 -28.95
C VAL A 8 -23.22 -37.41 -28.89
N SER A 9 -22.52 -37.27 -29.99
CA SER A 9 -21.46 -36.25 -30.15
C SER A 9 -21.96 -34.80 -30.03
N TRP A 10 -23.17 -34.49 -30.47
CA TRP A 10 -23.76 -33.14 -30.39
C TRP A 10 -24.20 -32.78 -28.99
N LEU A 11 -24.75 -33.77 -28.25
CA LEU A 11 -25.07 -33.63 -26.85
C LEU A 11 -23.83 -33.38 -25.97
N PHE A 12 -22.71 -34.04 -26.31
CA PHE A 12 -21.44 -33.87 -25.62
C PHE A 12 -20.86 -32.46 -25.88
N LEU A 13 -20.98 -31.94 -27.09
CA LEU A 13 -20.53 -30.61 -27.46
C LEU A 13 -21.33 -29.51 -26.73
N ILE A 14 -22.63 -29.68 -26.60
CA ILE A 14 -23.50 -28.76 -25.83
C ILE A 14 -23.16 -28.80 -24.34
N LEU A 15 -22.88 -29.99 -23.79
CA LEU A 15 -22.50 -30.15 -22.37
C LEU A 15 -21.15 -29.49 -22.07
N VAL A 16 -20.16 -29.59 -22.98
CA VAL A 16 -18.85 -28.94 -22.86
C VAL A 16 -18.99 -27.42 -22.96
N LEU A 17 -19.85 -26.91 -23.84
CA LEU A 17 -20.14 -25.48 -23.96
C LEU A 17 -20.85 -24.90 -22.70
N LEU A 18 -21.73 -25.68 -22.07
CA LEU A 18 -22.40 -25.28 -20.83
C LEU A 18 -21.45 -25.29 -19.61
N LEU A 19 -20.46 -26.19 -19.59
CA LEU A 19 -19.42 -26.23 -18.54
C LEU A 19 -18.37 -25.13 -18.71
N ALA A 20 -18.13 -24.64 -19.92
CA ALA A 20 -17.21 -23.52 -20.19
C ALA A 20 -17.79 -22.15 -19.74
N GLY A 21 -19.10 -22.05 -19.49
CA GLY A 21 -19.79 -20.81 -19.11
C GLY A 21 -19.61 -20.35 -17.67
N CYS A 22 -18.92 -21.12 -16.81
CA CYS A 22 -18.76 -20.78 -15.39
C CYS A 22 -17.38 -20.24 -15.00
N LEU A 23 -16.51 -19.93 -15.97
CA LEU A 23 -15.30 -19.18 -15.69
C LEU A 23 -15.63 -17.68 -15.62
N SER A 24 -16.15 -17.23 -14.49
CA SER A 24 -16.18 -15.81 -14.20
C SER A 24 -14.73 -15.32 -14.11
N VAL A 25 -14.25 -14.70 -15.18
CA VAL A 25 -12.98 -13.96 -15.14
C VAL A 25 -13.21 -12.76 -14.25
N GLN A 26 -12.86 -12.87 -12.99
CA GLN A 26 -12.87 -11.74 -12.06
C GLN A 26 -11.74 -10.81 -12.46
N LEU A 27 -12.04 -9.78 -13.26
CA LEU A 27 -11.07 -8.79 -13.77
C LEU A 27 -10.60 -7.82 -12.68
N VAL A 28 -11.34 -7.75 -11.57
CA VAL A 28 -11.03 -6.91 -10.41
C VAL A 28 -10.95 -7.81 -9.19
N SER A 29 -9.89 -7.67 -8.42
CA SER A 29 -9.74 -8.40 -7.16
C SER A 29 -10.80 -7.97 -6.16
N SER A 30 -11.23 -8.91 -5.31
CA SER A 30 -12.24 -8.67 -4.28
C SER A 30 -11.81 -7.57 -3.30
N TYR A 31 -12.78 -6.78 -2.85
CA TYR A 31 -12.59 -5.85 -1.75
C TYR A 31 -12.22 -6.59 -0.47
N ASP A 32 -11.21 -6.10 0.22
CA ASP A 32 -10.79 -6.62 1.52
C ASP A 32 -10.96 -5.54 2.62
N PRO A 33 -12.00 -5.64 3.47
CA PRO A 33 -12.23 -4.66 4.52
C PRO A 33 -11.09 -4.57 5.52
N MET A 34 -10.31 -5.64 5.72
CA MET A 34 -9.18 -5.62 6.64
C MET A 34 -8.03 -4.73 6.14
N ILE A 35 -7.88 -4.59 4.81
CA ILE A 35 -6.88 -3.70 4.22
C ILE A 35 -7.32 -2.24 4.38
N ASP A 36 -8.56 -1.92 4.05
CA ASP A 36 -9.14 -0.57 4.20
C ASP A 36 -9.07 -0.09 5.66
N GLU A 37 -9.62 -0.88 6.58
CA GLU A 37 -9.60 -0.58 8.02
C GLU A 37 -8.17 -0.56 8.58
N GLY A 38 -7.30 -1.45 8.12
CA GLY A 38 -5.90 -1.51 8.55
C GLY A 38 -5.10 -0.27 8.15
N LEU A 39 -5.27 0.20 6.91
CA LEU A 39 -4.68 1.45 6.44
C LEU A 39 -5.22 2.66 7.21
N THR A 40 -6.51 2.69 7.50
CA THR A 40 -7.13 3.76 8.28
C THR A 40 -6.55 3.81 9.69
N ARG A 41 -6.49 2.66 10.39
CA ARG A 41 -5.88 2.58 11.73
C ARG A 41 -4.41 2.97 11.74
N TYR A 42 -3.65 2.53 10.73
CA TYR A 42 -2.25 2.95 10.58
C TYR A 42 -2.14 4.48 10.46
N TYR A 43 -2.96 5.11 9.63
CA TYR A 43 -2.95 6.57 9.46
C TYR A 43 -3.29 7.30 10.77
N GLU A 44 -4.32 6.86 11.47
CA GLU A 44 -4.73 7.44 12.75
C GLU A 44 -3.60 7.38 13.78
N SER A 45 -3.00 6.20 13.97
CA SER A 45 -1.91 6.01 14.93
C SER A 45 -0.67 6.84 14.55
N MET A 46 -0.32 6.86 13.28
CA MET A 46 0.84 7.61 12.77
C MET A 46 0.61 9.12 12.86
N SER A 47 -0.62 9.61 12.58
CA SER A 47 -0.99 11.01 12.70
C SER A 47 -0.91 11.53 14.15
N VAL A 48 -1.38 10.72 15.11
CA VAL A 48 -1.27 11.01 16.55
C VAL A 48 0.20 11.03 16.96
N PHE A 49 0.96 10.00 16.57
CA PHE A 49 2.38 9.89 16.87
C PHE A 49 3.19 11.09 16.37
N LEU A 50 3.02 11.47 15.09
CA LEU A 50 3.72 12.61 14.52
C LEU A 50 3.40 13.92 15.26
N SER A 51 2.14 14.10 15.64
CA SER A 51 1.72 15.28 16.41
C SER A 51 2.30 15.29 17.84
N GLN A 52 2.52 14.12 18.44
CA GLN A 52 3.21 13.99 19.73
C GLN A 52 4.69 14.30 19.59
N MET A 53 5.36 13.75 18.57
CA MET A 53 6.78 13.99 18.30
C MET A 53 7.07 15.47 18.01
N GLU A 54 6.20 16.13 17.25
CA GLU A 54 6.31 17.55 16.97
C GLU A 54 6.31 18.36 18.28
N ARG A 55 5.35 18.11 19.18
CA ARG A 55 5.29 18.77 20.50
C ARG A 55 6.49 18.46 21.35
N ALA A 56 6.89 17.18 21.44
CA ALA A 56 8.02 16.74 22.21
C ALA A 56 9.37 17.28 21.70
N SER A 57 9.45 17.62 20.40
CA SER A 57 10.67 18.20 19.83
C SER A 57 10.98 19.59 20.37
N ALA A 58 9.96 20.34 20.80
CA ALA A 58 10.08 21.70 21.34
C ALA A 58 10.43 21.70 22.85
N THR A 59 10.34 20.56 23.54
CA THR A 59 10.59 20.45 24.99
C THR A 59 11.93 19.79 25.29
N PRO A 60 12.65 20.21 26.33
CA PRO A 60 13.78 19.46 26.84
C PRO A 60 13.31 18.11 27.38
N GLY A 61 13.97 17.03 26.98
CA GLY A 61 13.67 15.67 27.49
C GLY A 61 13.76 14.61 26.41
N GLY A 62 13.73 13.36 26.82
CA GLY A 62 13.88 12.18 25.95
C GLY A 62 12.61 11.68 25.31
N GLU A 63 11.42 12.22 25.64
CA GLU A 63 10.14 11.71 25.14
C GLU A 63 10.04 11.74 23.62
N GLY A 64 10.63 12.76 22.98
CA GLY A 64 10.69 12.91 21.54
C GLY A 64 11.88 12.21 20.87
N SER A 65 12.70 11.45 21.59
CA SER A 65 13.87 10.77 21.03
C SER A 65 13.46 9.50 20.26
N TYR A 66 14.24 9.13 19.24
CA TYR A 66 14.02 7.89 18.50
C TYR A 66 14.08 6.66 19.40
N ALA A 67 15.05 6.61 20.32
CA ALA A 67 15.26 5.47 21.21
C ALA A 67 14.04 5.17 22.10
N THR A 68 13.34 6.21 22.56
CA THR A 68 12.11 6.06 23.37
C THR A 68 10.92 5.57 22.54
N ASN A 69 10.96 5.81 21.22
CA ASN A 69 9.83 5.59 20.32
C ASN A 69 10.04 4.44 19.32
N VAL A 70 11.12 3.66 19.44
CA VAL A 70 11.46 2.56 18.51
C VAL A 70 10.34 1.53 18.40
N LYS A 71 9.72 1.18 19.53
CA LYS A 71 8.63 0.20 19.61
C LYS A 71 7.42 0.62 18.74
N PHE A 72 7.07 1.90 18.71
CA PHE A 72 6.01 2.39 17.85
C PHE A 72 6.29 2.10 16.38
N TYR A 73 7.53 2.36 15.92
CA TYR A 73 7.91 2.07 14.53
C TYR A 73 7.88 0.58 14.20
N GLU A 74 8.32 -0.27 15.12
CA GLU A 74 8.29 -1.72 14.94
C GLU A 74 6.84 -2.23 14.81
N GLU A 75 5.94 -1.82 15.70
CA GLU A 75 4.54 -2.24 15.70
C GLU A 75 3.78 -1.72 14.47
N ALA A 76 3.92 -0.45 14.13
CA ALA A 76 3.28 0.14 12.96
C ALA A 76 3.82 -0.44 11.65
N GLY A 77 5.13 -0.72 11.58
CA GLY A 77 5.76 -1.38 10.44
C GLY A 77 5.24 -2.80 10.25
N ALA A 78 5.16 -3.60 11.34
CA ALA A 78 4.62 -4.95 11.30
C ALA A 78 3.14 -4.98 10.84
N GLN A 79 2.35 -3.97 11.22
CA GLN A 79 0.97 -3.83 10.74
C GLN A 79 0.92 -3.68 9.19
N ILE A 80 1.76 -2.84 8.61
CA ILE A 80 1.83 -2.66 7.14
C ILE A 80 2.29 -3.96 6.47
N ASP A 81 3.27 -4.66 7.05
CA ASP A 81 3.77 -5.92 6.51
C ASP A 81 2.69 -7.00 6.50
N ALA A 82 1.88 -7.09 7.55
CA ALA A 82 0.74 -8.01 7.62
C ALA A 82 -0.33 -7.70 6.55
N LEU A 83 -0.64 -6.42 6.34
CA LEU A 83 -1.55 -5.99 5.26
C LEU A 83 -0.99 -6.32 3.87
N THR A 84 0.32 -6.13 3.67
CA THR A 84 1.00 -6.43 2.40
C THR A 84 0.97 -7.92 2.10
N LEU A 85 1.25 -8.76 3.10
CA LEU A 85 1.16 -10.22 2.97
C LEU A 85 -0.26 -10.66 2.61
N ARG A 86 -1.27 -10.09 3.28
CA ARG A 86 -2.68 -10.36 3.01
C ARG A 86 -3.08 -9.99 1.58
N ALA A 87 -2.72 -8.79 1.13
CA ALA A 87 -2.98 -8.32 -0.23
C ALA A 87 -2.29 -9.20 -1.28
N ALA A 88 -1.05 -9.60 -1.05
CA ALA A 88 -0.30 -10.48 -1.96
C ALA A 88 -0.92 -11.88 -2.06
N ALA A 89 -1.45 -12.42 -0.95
CA ALA A 89 -2.12 -13.70 -0.93
C ALA A 89 -3.49 -13.67 -1.66
N ALA A 90 -4.21 -12.55 -1.55
CA ALA A 90 -5.51 -12.37 -2.21
C ALA A 90 -5.38 -12.14 -3.74
N GLU A 91 -4.25 -11.55 -4.20
CA GLU A 91 -4.08 -11.07 -5.57
C GLU A 91 -2.74 -11.52 -6.22
N PRO A 92 -2.42 -12.82 -6.25
CA PRO A 92 -1.08 -13.29 -6.62
C PRO A 92 -0.69 -13.03 -8.09
N LYS A 93 -1.65 -12.77 -8.97
CA LYS A 93 -1.44 -12.58 -10.42
C LYS A 93 -1.85 -11.19 -10.94
N ALA A 94 -2.28 -10.29 -10.05
CA ALA A 94 -2.71 -8.95 -10.48
C ALA A 94 -1.48 -8.06 -10.77
N ASN A 95 -1.57 -7.27 -11.83
CA ASN A 95 -0.58 -6.26 -12.18
C ASN A 95 -1.17 -4.88 -11.97
N CYS A 96 -0.44 -4.01 -11.30
CA CYS A 96 -0.78 -2.60 -11.21
C CYS A 96 -0.30 -1.89 -12.47
N ILE A 97 -1.22 -1.46 -13.31
CA ILE A 97 -0.90 -0.57 -14.43
C ILE A 97 -0.69 0.81 -13.83
N GLY A 98 0.50 1.40 -14.09
CA GLY A 98 0.95 2.64 -13.51
C GLY A 98 -0.13 3.72 -13.50
N SER A 99 -0.42 4.25 -12.32
CA SER A 99 -1.38 5.33 -12.16
C SER A 99 -0.61 6.63 -11.88
N ASP A 100 -1.15 7.75 -12.38
CA ASP A 100 -0.64 9.10 -12.07
C ASP A 100 -0.54 9.33 -10.56
N ALA A 101 -1.40 8.67 -9.78
CA ALA A 101 -1.40 8.71 -8.33
C ALA A 101 -0.12 8.11 -7.71
N LEU A 102 0.38 6.98 -8.23
CA LEU A 102 1.66 6.40 -7.79
C LEU A 102 2.84 7.29 -8.20
N GLY A 103 2.78 7.89 -9.40
CA GLY A 103 3.77 8.86 -9.86
C GLY A 103 3.84 10.09 -8.94
N ALA A 104 2.70 10.67 -8.56
CA ALA A 104 2.62 11.80 -7.65
C ALA A 104 3.16 11.46 -6.24
N LEU A 105 2.89 10.23 -5.76
CA LEU A 105 3.42 9.76 -4.48
C LEU A 105 4.94 9.56 -4.53
N ALA A 106 5.46 9.02 -5.64
CA ALA A 106 6.90 8.89 -5.88
C ALA A 106 7.61 10.25 -5.82
N GLN A 107 7.03 11.31 -6.39
CA GLN A 107 7.58 12.67 -6.31
C GLN A 107 7.63 13.20 -4.87
N LYS A 108 6.62 12.89 -4.04
CA LYS A 108 6.66 13.27 -2.61
C LYS A 108 7.73 12.53 -1.82
N LEU A 109 7.97 11.24 -2.11
CA LEU A 109 9.09 10.51 -1.51
C LEU A 109 10.42 11.14 -1.88
N LEU A 110 10.60 11.57 -3.14
CA LEU A 110 11.80 12.29 -3.58
C LEU A 110 11.98 13.62 -2.83
N ALA A 111 10.89 14.33 -2.54
CA ALA A 111 10.95 15.59 -1.77
C ALA A 111 11.39 15.40 -0.31
N MET A 112 11.35 14.19 0.22
CA MET A 112 11.88 13.86 1.57
C MET A 112 13.41 13.62 1.58
N LYS A 113 14.07 13.43 0.41
CA LYS A 113 15.50 13.17 0.31
C LYS A 113 16.40 14.17 1.08
N PRO A 114 16.17 15.50 1.03
CA PRO A 114 17.00 16.43 1.76
C PRO A 114 17.02 16.20 3.27
N PHE A 115 15.92 15.70 3.83
CA PHE A 115 15.80 15.39 5.27
C PHE A 115 16.35 14.02 5.64
N ALA A 116 16.58 13.17 4.63
CA ALA A 116 17.21 11.87 4.74
C ALA A 116 18.71 11.90 4.38
N SER A 117 19.29 13.09 4.17
CA SER A 117 20.73 13.24 3.90
C SER A 117 21.53 12.72 5.08
N GLY A 118 22.33 11.66 4.85
CA GLY A 118 23.03 10.91 5.92
C GLY A 118 22.35 9.60 6.35
N VAL A 119 21.14 9.30 5.86
CA VAL A 119 20.48 8.02 6.08
C VAL A 119 20.89 7.03 4.99
N GLN A 120 21.85 6.15 5.31
CA GLN A 120 22.44 5.20 4.34
C GLN A 120 21.53 3.99 4.04
N ALA A 121 20.41 3.80 4.73
CA ALA A 121 19.66 2.53 4.74
C ALA A 121 18.52 2.44 3.72
N LEU A 122 18.13 3.54 3.06
CA LEU A 122 16.99 3.55 2.14
C LEU A 122 17.40 4.08 0.75
N ASP A 123 17.34 3.19 -0.24
CA ASP A 123 17.47 3.61 -1.64
C ASP A 123 16.12 4.13 -2.16
N ILE A 124 15.84 5.42 -1.90
CA ILE A 124 14.61 6.09 -2.34
C ILE A 124 14.49 6.03 -3.88
N ASP A 125 15.59 6.09 -4.60
CA ASP A 125 15.60 6.04 -6.06
C ASP A 125 15.16 4.66 -6.58
N ALA A 126 15.64 3.59 -5.95
CA ALA A 126 15.18 2.23 -6.27
C ALA A 126 13.69 2.05 -5.98
N ILE A 127 13.19 2.58 -4.86
CA ILE A 127 11.76 2.54 -4.52
C ILE A 127 10.95 3.30 -5.58
N VAL A 128 11.33 4.52 -5.92
CA VAL A 128 10.66 5.35 -6.92
C VAL A 128 10.70 4.69 -8.30
N LYS A 129 11.83 4.12 -8.70
CA LYS A 129 11.97 3.38 -9.96
C LYS A 129 11.02 2.18 -10.00
N ASN A 130 10.95 1.40 -8.93
CA ASN A 130 10.04 0.24 -8.86
C ASN A 130 8.56 0.66 -8.97
N LEU A 131 8.18 1.80 -8.40
CA LEU A 131 6.83 2.36 -8.55
C LEU A 131 6.51 2.78 -9.98
N GLN A 132 7.47 3.41 -10.66
CA GLN A 132 7.32 3.89 -12.04
C GLN A 132 7.27 2.74 -13.05
N THR A 133 8.00 1.65 -12.81
CA THR A 133 8.06 0.49 -13.70
C THR A 133 6.94 -0.54 -13.47
N GLY A 134 6.02 -0.27 -12.54
CA GLY A 134 4.91 -1.19 -12.24
C GLY A 134 5.38 -2.50 -11.59
N GLY A 135 6.41 -2.44 -10.74
CA GLY A 135 7.02 -3.61 -10.08
C GLY A 135 5.97 -4.58 -9.54
N GLY A 136 6.09 -5.87 -9.85
CA GLY A 136 5.11 -6.94 -9.75
C GLY A 136 4.17 -6.93 -8.52
N GLY A 137 2.91 -7.24 -8.76
CA GLY A 137 1.84 -7.30 -7.78
C GLY A 137 0.69 -6.33 -8.08
N SER A 138 -0.40 -6.51 -7.35
CA SER A 138 -1.60 -5.65 -7.47
C SER A 138 -1.32 -4.21 -7.06
N CYS A 139 -2.24 -3.29 -7.42
CA CYS A 139 -2.16 -1.89 -7.00
C CYS A 139 -2.18 -1.77 -5.47
N THR A 140 -2.95 -2.60 -4.78
CA THR A 140 -2.96 -2.66 -3.31
C THR A 140 -1.59 -3.02 -2.76
N VAL A 141 -0.93 -4.05 -3.30
CA VAL A 141 0.43 -4.44 -2.89
C VAL A 141 1.43 -3.32 -3.15
N GLN A 142 1.34 -2.65 -4.32
CA GLN A 142 2.25 -1.56 -4.65
C GLN A 142 2.09 -0.37 -3.69
N ILE A 143 0.85 0.04 -3.39
CA ILE A 143 0.63 1.15 -2.47
C ILE A 143 1.06 0.83 -1.03
N LEU A 144 0.83 -0.40 -0.56
CA LEU A 144 1.29 -0.84 0.76
C LEU A 144 2.82 -0.82 0.87
N LYS A 145 3.54 -1.23 -0.19
CA LYS A 145 5.01 -1.10 -0.25
C LYS A 145 5.45 0.37 -0.17
N VAL A 146 4.71 1.29 -0.79
CA VAL A 146 5.01 2.73 -0.69
C VAL A 146 4.74 3.27 0.69
N VAL A 147 3.61 2.89 1.30
CA VAL A 147 3.30 3.26 2.69
C VAL A 147 4.38 2.74 3.63
N ARG A 148 4.86 1.49 3.41
CA ARG A 148 5.97 0.91 4.18
C ARG A 148 7.26 1.70 3.99
N ALA A 149 7.64 2.02 2.76
CA ALA A 149 8.83 2.79 2.47
C ALA A 149 8.81 4.18 3.11
N ASN A 150 7.65 4.83 3.10
CA ASN A 150 7.46 6.13 3.75
C ASN A 150 7.57 6.03 5.29
N HIS A 151 7.02 4.96 5.86
CA HIS A 151 7.17 4.63 7.26
C HIS A 151 8.65 4.46 7.65
N ASP A 152 9.38 3.63 6.90
CA ASP A 152 10.80 3.36 7.14
C ASP A 152 11.67 4.62 6.99
N LEU A 153 11.35 5.45 6.00
CA LEU A 153 12.01 6.74 5.80
C LEU A 153 11.77 7.68 6.99
N THR A 154 10.54 7.72 7.49
CA THR A 154 10.21 8.51 8.70
C THR A 154 10.99 8.03 9.91
N ALA A 155 11.05 6.72 10.14
CA ALA A 155 11.85 6.13 11.23
C ALA A 155 13.34 6.45 11.09
N ALA A 156 13.86 6.39 9.85
CA ALA A 156 15.26 6.67 9.56
C ALA A 156 15.60 8.15 9.77
N ILE A 157 14.75 9.08 9.35
CA ILE A 157 14.90 10.52 9.61
C ILE A 157 14.87 10.79 11.11
N HIS A 158 13.92 10.17 11.85
CA HIS A 158 13.83 10.31 13.29
C HIS A 158 15.07 9.78 14.00
N ARG A 159 15.57 8.61 13.59
CA ARG A 159 16.81 8.02 14.14
C ARG A 159 18.02 8.91 13.91
N HIS A 160 18.14 9.51 12.72
CA HIS A 160 19.28 10.36 12.36
C HIS A 160 19.27 11.68 13.14
N ASN A 161 18.10 12.30 13.29
CA ASN A 161 17.95 13.62 13.90
C ASN A 161 17.65 13.55 15.41
N ASP A 162 17.34 12.35 15.92
CA ASP A 162 16.85 12.05 17.27
C ASP A 162 15.54 12.77 17.65
N LYS A 163 15.05 13.69 16.82
CA LYS A 163 13.78 14.41 17.00
C LYS A 163 13.10 14.68 15.66
N LEU A 164 11.76 14.67 15.66
CA LEU A 164 10.95 15.11 14.54
C LEU A 164 10.46 16.54 14.78
N THR A 165 11.16 17.50 14.22
CA THR A 165 10.79 18.93 14.33
C THR A 165 9.58 19.28 13.47
N ALA A 166 8.88 20.39 13.78
CA ALA A 166 7.71 20.85 13.05
C ALA A 166 7.92 20.94 11.52
N PRO A 167 9.04 21.47 10.98
CA PRO A 167 9.27 21.47 9.53
C PRO A 167 9.36 20.08 8.92
N VAL A 168 9.94 19.12 9.64
CA VAL A 168 10.06 17.72 9.20
C VAL A 168 8.68 17.04 9.20
N VAL A 169 7.90 17.20 10.28
CA VAL A 169 6.55 16.66 10.38
C VAL A 169 5.62 17.22 9.30
N ALA A 170 5.74 18.52 8.98
CA ALA A 170 4.95 19.17 7.93
C ALA A 170 5.14 18.55 6.53
N ILE A 171 6.25 17.88 6.28
CA ILE A 171 6.54 17.17 5.01
C ILE A 171 6.12 15.71 5.10
N ILE A 172 6.39 15.04 6.22
CA ILE A 172 6.10 13.63 6.43
C ILE A 172 4.59 13.37 6.43
N LYS A 173 3.84 14.14 7.21
CA LYS A 173 2.39 13.90 7.45
C LYS A 173 1.56 13.89 6.16
N PRO A 174 1.66 14.88 5.24
CA PRO A 174 0.91 14.85 3.98
C PRO A 174 1.32 13.70 3.05
N THR A 175 2.56 13.22 3.15
CA THR A 175 3.04 12.10 2.31
C THR A 175 2.42 10.77 2.77
N ILE A 176 2.36 10.55 4.09
CA ILE A 176 1.67 9.39 4.68
C ILE A 176 0.18 9.42 4.36
N GLU A 177 -0.47 10.57 4.58
CA GLU A 177 -1.90 10.77 4.28
C GLU A 177 -2.22 10.43 2.82
N GLN A 178 -1.42 10.91 1.89
CA GLN A 178 -1.64 10.62 0.47
C GLN A 178 -1.50 9.13 0.16
N GLY A 179 -0.49 8.46 0.71
CA GLY A 179 -0.29 7.02 0.53
C GLY A 179 -1.50 6.21 1.01
N VAL A 180 -1.94 6.48 2.24
CA VAL A 180 -3.11 5.82 2.83
C VAL A 180 -4.38 6.13 2.04
N ARG A 181 -4.62 7.39 1.68
CA ARG A 181 -5.79 7.80 0.90
C ARG A 181 -5.88 7.08 -0.45
N ILE A 182 -4.76 6.92 -1.15
CA ILE A 182 -4.72 6.16 -2.41
C ILE A 182 -5.08 4.69 -2.14
N GLY A 183 -4.52 4.07 -1.11
CA GLY A 183 -4.81 2.69 -0.74
C GLY A 183 -6.29 2.45 -0.43
N VAL A 184 -6.86 3.28 0.42
CA VAL A 184 -8.31 3.25 0.75
C VAL A 184 -9.16 3.47 -0.50
N THR A 185 -8.78 4.40 -1.39
CA THR A 185 -9.50 4.65 -2.64
C THR A 185 -9.49 3.42 -3.56
N ILE A 186 -8.38 2.69 -3.64
CA ILE A 186 -8.27 1.45 -4.41
C ILE A 186 -9.22 0.39 -3.84
N GLU A 187 -9.24 0.18 -2.53
CA GLU A 187 -10.13 -0.80 -1.90
C GLU A 187 -11.61 -0.42 -2.09
N LEU A 188 -11.97 0.85 -1.91
CA LEU A 188 -13.34 1.31 -2.14
C LEU A 188 -13.77 1.21 -3.62
N ALA A 189 -12.85 1.33 -4.57
CA ALA A 189 -13.13 1.10 -5.98
C ALA A 189 -13.46 -0.39 -6.25
N LYS A 190 -12.74 -1.33 -5.63
CA LYS A 190 -13.05 -2.77 -5.68
C LYS A 190 -14.43 -3.06 -5.15
N LYS A 191 -14.79 -2.51 -3.98
CA LYS A 191 -16.12 -2.65 -3.37
C LYS A 191 -17.25 -2.20 -4.28
N ARG A 192 -17.03 -1.16 -5.09
CA ARG A 192 -18.02 -0.68 -6.08
C ARG A 192 -18.12 -1.59 -7.30
N GLY A 193 -17.04 -2.25 -7.69
CA GLY A 193 -16.99 -3.19 -8.80
C GLY A 193 -17.59 -4.56 -8.50
N GLU A 194 -17.85 -4.90 -7.24
CA GLU A 194 -18.49 -6.15 -6.80
C GLU A 194 -20.03 -6.13 -6.89
N LYS A 195 -20.65 -5.00 -7.30
CA LYS A 195 -22.09 -4.85 -7.52
C LYS A 195 -22.43 -5.11 -8.98
#